data_232225685be5ecb399f0642187c27c36
#
_entry.id   232225685be5ecb399f0642187c27c36
#
_cell.length_a   1.000
_cell.length_b   1.000
_cell.length_c   1.000
_cell.angle_alpha   90.00
_cell.angle_beta   90.00
_cell.angle_gamma   90.00
#
_symmetry.space_group_name_H-M   'P 1'
#
loop_
_entity.id
_entity.type
_entity.pdbx_description
1 polymer ?
#
loop_
_entity_poly.entity_id
_entity_poly.type
_entity_poly.pdbx_seq_one_letter_code
_entity_poly.pdbx_strand_id
1 'polypeptide(L)'
;MTNTPSDPTRRRALSSFVASSLAAIGTVGLSSKASADVSSPTSTNAPGKPTPAQAPDSLRKDEPNASHPSPADQPGATVRPIVKTGSDVFYRPTVHFSPTTGFMNDPNGLVFDGERYHLYYQYDPFAPYAGHVHWGHASSTDMLHWKDQPIAIPETEAGEAFTGCAVMDRANASGLFENSKGGMVALYTRASPDRQAQYLATSHDNGQSFTEYTHNPVLDIGSNSFRDPQVIFHKPTNQWVMVVAKSRLHQIAFYASIDLIHWVHLSDFGPSGLFGVDYECPNLIEVPVEGGGSRWVLFVSVNPGGPTGGSITQYFVGQFDGTRFIPDDTVIGLTDFAKDAYALQVYGNMPKAEAVSIAWLGNWQYCQELPTQSWRGCMTLPRTMTLRRDFAGWLRLAQTPRGLETLRDTAIAFEVKRIAAGSSAQVALPPGKALELLLFVTVDERPRDLPLGDKGRTGRFVITFGNDQGETLTIGFDAFSGQLWLDRDELKGFAQPFFTGQFSTVLNPDDRHFEIRVVLDACTLEIFANGGLSVGTALIFPVSPLDFLRLEANGAGATVERVELFQLRKVMERETAV
;
A
#
# COMPACT_ATOMS: atom_id res chain seq x y z
N MET A 1 48.36 -11.05 -21.40
CA MET A 1 49.12 -9.91 -21.94
C MET A 1 48.33 -9.38 -23.14
N THR A 2 47.59 -8.35 -22.95
CA THR A 2 47.65 -6.99 -23.59
C THR A 2 46.47 -6.19 -23.02
N ASN A 3 46.84 -5.17 -22.27
CA ASN A 3 45.98 -4.11 -21.77
C ASN A 3 45.52 -3.21 -22.93
N THR A 4 44.24 -2.84 -22.96
CA THR A 4 43.77 -1.65 -23.67
C THR A 4 43.10 -0.70 -22.67
N PRO A 5 43.38 0.61 -22.71
CA PRO A 5 42.94 1.56 -21.69
C PRO A 5 41.53 2.06 -21.96
N SER A 6 40.79 2.25 -20.88
CA SER A 6 39.43 2.84 -20.82
C SER A 6 39.51 4.36 -21.05
N ASP A 7 38.77 4.84 -22.01
CA ASP A 7 38.60 6.27 -22.37
C ASP A 7 37.70 6.99 -21.33
N PRO A 8 38.15 8.07 -20.66
CA PRO A 8 37.38 8.78 -19.64
C PRO A 8 36.38 9.82 -20.18
N THR A 9 36.19 9.94 -21.49
CA THR A 9 35.37 11.02 -22.10
C THR A 9 33.88 10.74 -22.19
N ARG A 10 33.43 9.51 -21.91
CA ARG A 10 31.98 9.15 -21.97
C ARG A 10 31.17 9.49 -20.72
N ARG A 11 31.78 9.88 -19.60
CA ARG A 11 31.07 10.18 -18.34
C ARG A 11 30.59 11.62 -18.16
N ARG A 12 30.86 12.54 -19.11
CA ARG A 12 30.46 13.96 -18.98
C ARG A 12 29.24 14.38 -19.81
N ALA A 13 28.68 13.50 -20.62
CA ALA A 13 27.56 13.86 -21.50
C ALA A 13 26.15 13.53 -20.90
N LEU A 14 26.06 12.78 -19.80
CA LEU A 14 24.79 12.34 -19.22
C LEU A 14 24.28 13.23 -18.07
N SER A 15 25.07 14.16 -17.55
CA SER A 15 24.62 15.01 -16.43
C SER A 15 23.96 16.32 -16.84
N SER A 16 23.86 16.63 -18.14
CA SER A 16 23.29 17.91 -18.63
C SER A 16 21.90 17.80 -19.25
N PHE A 17 21.29 16.60 -19.31
CA PHE A 17 19.97 16.42 -19.96
C PHE A 17 18.79 16.28 -18.99
N VAL A 18 19.01 16.17 -17.69
CA VAL A 18 17.91 16.00 -16.69
C VAL A 18 17.43 17.34 -16.10
N ALA A 19 18.15 18.44 -16.33
CA ALA A 19 17.81 19.74 -15.75
C ALA A 19 16.91 20.64 -16.62
N SER A 20 16.46 20.21 -17.81
CA SER A 20 15.76 21.09 -18.78
C SER A 20 14.30 20.76 -19.04
N SER A 21 13.67 19.83 -18.33
CA SER A 21 12.29 19.40 -18.63
C SER A 21 11.21 19.91 -17.66
N LEU A 22 11.53 20.86 -16.78
CA LEU A 22 10.58 21.37 -15.77
C LEU A 22 10.28 22.87 -15.89
N ALA A 23 10.50 23.49 -17.07
CA ALA A 23 10.18 24.90 -17.30
C ALA A 23 9.54 25.10 -18.67
N ALA A 24 8.30 24.70 -18.86
CA ALA A 24 7.43 25.18 -19.95
C ALA A 24 5.96 24.91 -19.66
N ILE A 25 5.35 25.71 -18.78
CA ILE A 25 3.91 26.01 -18.87
C ILE A 25 3.81 27.51 -18.98
N GLY A 26 3.38 27.95 -20.15
CA GLY A 26 3.45 29.29 -20.64
C GLY A 26 2.45 30.24 -20.00
N THR A 27 2.89 31.46 -19.85
CA THR A 27 2.06 32.65 -19.67
C THR A 27 1.63 33.17 -21.04
N VAL A 28 0.33 33.17 -21.29
CA VAL A 28 -0.28 33.91 -22.42
C VAL A 28 -0.43 35.36 -21.97
N GLY A 29 0.34 36.24 -22.58
CA GLY A 29 0.22 37.68 -22.39
C GLY A 29 -0.85 38.28 -23.27
N LEU A 30 -1.70 39.12 -22.70
CA LEU A 30 -2.53 40.09 -23.41
C LEU A 30 -1.95 41.49 -23.23
N SER A 31 -1.57 42.07 -24.35
CA SER A 31 -1.11 43.43 -24.51
C SER A 31 -2.31 44.40 -24.57
N SER A 32 -2.26 45.51 -23.83
CA SER A 32 -2.88 46.77 -24.26
C SER A 32 -2.16 47.98 -23.64
N LYS A 33 -1.75 48.89 -24.55
CA LYS A 33 -1.11 50.18 -24.31
C LYS A 33 -2.12 51.18 -23.74
N ALA A 34 -1.68 52.06 -22.84
CA ALA A 34 -1.99 53.50 -22.86
C ALA A 34 -1.06 54.26 -21.91
N SER A 35 -0.67 55.44 -22.36
CA SER A 35 0.37 56.35 -21.87
C SER A 35 -0.15 57.42 -20.90
N ALA A 36 0.86 58.13 -20.33
CA ALA A 36 0.85 59.53 -19.76
C ALA A 36 0.43 59.66 -18.31
N ASP A 37 0.98 60.43 -17.43
CA ASP A 37 2.01 61.42 -17.32
C ASP A 37 2.10 61.93 -15.87
N VAL A 38 3.32 62.20 -15.38
CA VAL A 38 3.76 63.30 -14.49
C VAL A 38 3.07 63.59 -13.13
N SER A 39 3.77 63.42 -12.01
CA SER A 39 4.35 64.45 -11.16
C SER A 39 4.64 63.95 -9.72
N SER A 40 5.90 64.15 -9.30
CA SER A 40 6.33 64.15 -7.88
C SER A 40 6.00 65.48 -7.20
N PRO A 41 5.92 65.58 -5.86
CA PRO A 41 7.12 65.90 -5.12
C PRO A 41 7.30 65.34 -3.70
N THR A 42 8.52 65.08 -3.37
CA THR A 42 9.29 65.13 -2.10
C THR A 42 8.57 65.36 -0.78
N SER A 43 8.87 64.51 0.22
CA SER A 43 9.46 64.94 1.50
C SER A 43 9.99 63.76 2.32
N THR A 44 11.11 63.99 2.90
CA THR A 44 11.97 63.28 3.83
C THR A 44 11.31 62.79 5.10
N ASN A 45 11.62 61.53 5.55
CA ASN A 45 12.17 61.25 6.88
C ASN A 45 12.60 59.78 7.02
N ALA A 46 13.74 59.57 7.63
CA ALA A 46 14.43 58.29 7.81
C ALA A 46 13.98 57.56 9.11
N PRO A 47 14.57 56.38 9.47
CA PRO A 47 13.84 55.09 9.53
C PRO A 47 13.60 54.62 10.98
N GLY A 48 12.45 54.03 11.22
CA GLY A 48 12.15 53.24 12.43
C GLY A 48 12.28 51.74 12.12
N LYS A 49 12.93 50.99 13.00
CA LYS A 49 13.05 49.54 12.96
C LYS A 49 11.68 48.85 12.87
N PRO A 50 11.50 47.81 12.07
CA PRO A 50 10.25 47.04 12.11
C PRO A 50 10.24 46.08 13.30
N THR A 51 9.22 46.23 14.14
CA THR A 51 8.77 45.24 15.12
C THR A 51 8.14 44.06 14.36
N PRO A 52 8.33 42.78 14.77
CA PRO A 52 7.67 41.65 14.13
C PRO A 52 6.16 41.75 14.31
N ALA A 53 5.43 41.74 13.20
CA ALA A 53 3.97 41.65 13.22
C ALA A 53 3.57 40.30 13.79
N GLN A 54 2.84 40.31 14.89
CA GLN A 54 2.07 39.17 15.37
C GLN A 54 1.01 38.83 14.31
N ALA A 55 1.03 37.60 13.82
CA ALA A 55 -0.06 37.05 13.02
C ALA A 55 -1.33 36.96 13.86
N PRO A 56 -2.51 37.23 13.30
CA PRO A 56 -3.76 37.16 14.05
C PRO A 56 -4.06 35.69 14.38
N ASP A 57 -4.25 35.46 15.66
CA ASP A 57 -4.57 34.19 16.32
C ASP A 57 -6.09 33.92 16.19
N SER A 58 -6.58 33.73 14.96
CA SER A 58 -7.97 33.40 14.71
C SER A 58 -8.20 32.73 13.37
N LEU A 59 -7.71 31.50 13.20
CA LEU A 59 -8.19 30.53 12.19
C LEU A 59 -7.54 29.16 12.44
N ARG A 60 -7.72 28.59 13.62
CA ARG A 60 -7.59 27.17 13.89
C ARG A 60 -8.66 26.76 14.88
N LYS A 61 -9.89 26.68 14.42
CA LYS A 61 -10.84 25.76 15.01
C LYS A 61 -10.54 24.42 14.35
N ASP A 62 -10.02 23.49 15.13
CA ASP A 62 -9.92 22.11 14.74
C ASP A 62 -11.30 21.65 14.28
N GLU A 63 -11.47 21.43 12.98
CA GLU A 63 -12.62 20.68 12.52
C GLU A 63 -12.48 19.25 13.05
N PRO A 64 -13.56 18.67 13.59
CA PRO A 64 -13.50 17.31 14.09
C PRO A 64 -13.09 16.37 12.94
N ASN A 65 -12.29 15.40 13.29
CA ASN A 65 -11.82 14.31 12.44
C ASN A 65 -12.98 13.82 11.55
N ALA A 66 -12.91 14.10 10.25
CA ALA A 66 -13.89 13.60 9.31
C ALA A 66 -13.60 12.11 9.01
N SER A 67 -13.74 11.27 10.02
CA SER A 67 -14.31 9.95 9.79
C SER A 67 -15.70 10.26 9.22
N HIS A 68 -15.95 9.97 7.96
CA HIS A 68 -17.28 10.12 7.40
C HIS A 68 -18.24 9.40 8.33
N PRO A 69 -19.26 10.07 8.90
CA PRO A 69 -20.14 9.40 9.85
C PRO A 69 -20.71 8.17 9.15
N SER A 70 -20.57 7.01 9.78
CA SER A 70 -21.28 5.81 9.35
C SER A 70 -22.77 6.16 9.29
N PRO A 71 -23.53 5.64 8.32
CA PRO A 71 -24.99 5.76 8.34
C PRO A 71 -25.64 5.29 9.66
N ALA A 72 -24.94 4.47 10.44
CA ALA A 72 -25.35 4.02 11.77
C ALA A 72 -25.23 5.10 12.86
N ASP A 73 -24.36 6.12 12.70
CA ASP A 73 -24.10 7.17 13.69
C ASP A 73 -25.14 8.30 13.67
N GLN A 74 -26.16 8.22 12.82
CA GLN A 74 -27.26 9.17 12.85
C GLN A 74 -28.21 8.84 14.00
N PRO A 75 -28.59 9.78 14.85
CA PRO A 75 -29.58 9.56 15.92
C PRO A 75 -30.88 8.99 15.33
N GLY A 76 -31.19 7.73 15.65
CA GLY A 76 -32.36 7.03 15.14
C GLY A 76 -32.10 6.11 13.94
N ALA A 77 -30.85 5.91 13.51
CA ALA A 77 -30.52 4.91 12.50
C ALA A 77 -30.76 3.51 13.10
N THR A 78 -31.76 2.81 12.61
CA THR A 78 -31.93 1.38 12.88
C THR A 78 -30.82 0.63 12.17
N VAL A 79 -30.01 -0.14 12.90
CA VAL A 79 -29.05 -1.09 12.33
C VAL A 79 -29.81 -1.95 11.33
N ARG A 80 -29.49 -1.79 10.04
CA ARG A 80 -30.10 -2.61 9.00
C ARG A 80 -29.48 -3.99 9.06
N PRO A 81 -30.27 -5.07 9.07
CA PRO A 81 -29.71 -6.41 9.05
C PRO A 81 -28.83 -6.60 7.80
N ILE A 82 -27.65 -7.18 7.98
CA ILE A 82 -26.76 -7.55 6.89
C ILE A 82 -27.45 -8.62 6.05
N VAL A 83 -27.80 -8.27 4.80
CA VAL A 83 -28.46 -9.17 3.86
C VAL A 83 -27.45 -9.56 2.78
N LYS A 84 -27.16 -10.87 2.65
CA LYS A 84 -26.32 -11.39 1.55
C LYS A 84 -27.06 -11.27 0.22
N THR A 85 -26.33 -10.88 -0.81
CA THR A 85 -26.82 -10.72 -2.18
C THR A 85 -26.00 -11.56 -3.16
N GLY A 86 -26.46 -11.69 -4.40
CA GLY A 86 -25.71 -12.37 -5.45
C GLY A 86 -24.33 -11.74 -5.70
N SER A 87 -24.21 -10.42 -5.58
CA SER A 87 -22.92 -9.71 -5.71
C SER A 87 -21.94 -10.06 -4.58
N ASP A 88 -22.41 -10.34 -3.38
CA ASP A 88 -21.55 -10.76 -2.27
C ASP A 88 -20.86 -12.09 -2.52
N VAL A 89 -21.49 -12.99 -3.26
CA VAL A 89 -20.91 -14.27 -3.66
C VAL A 89 -20.04 -14.11 -4.89
N PHE A 90 -20.50 -13.37 -5.88
CA PHE A 90 -19.81 -13.16 -7.15
C PHE A 90 -18.45 -12.49 -6.99
N TYR A 91 -18.38 -11.43 -6.18
CA TYR A 91 -17.15 -10.69 -5.93
C TYR A 91 -16.30 -11.25 -4.79
N ARG A 92 -16.71 -12.36 -4.16
CA ARG A 92 -15.94 -12.93 -3.04
C ARG A 92 -14.59 -13.46 -3.50
N PRO A 93 -13.47 -12.88 -3.05
CA PRO A 93 -12.15 -13.39 -3.42
C PRO A 93 -11.93 -14.79 -2.85
N THR A 94 -11.14 -15.57 -3.57
CA THR A 94 -10.90 -16.98 -3.25
C THR A 94 -9.49 -17.22 -2.71
N VAL A 95 -8.54 -16.34 -3.01
CA VAL A 95 -7.14 -16.42 -2.55
C VAL A 95 -6.73 -15.22 -1.68
N HIS A 96 -7.52 -14.14 -1.66
CA HIS A 96 -7.31 -13.01 -0.78
C HIS A 96 -8.21 -13.10 0.46
N PHE A 97 -7.67 -12.72 1.61
CA PHE A 97 -8.47 -12.68 2.84
C PHE A 97 -9.51 -11.55 2.77
N SER A 98 -10.75 -11.85 3.15
CA SER A 98 -11.85 -10.88 3.30
C SER A 98 -12.72 -11.28 4.48
N PRO A 99 -13.44 -10.35 5.15
CA PRO A 99 -14.27 -10.70 6.29
C PRO A 99 -15.51 -11.51 5.84
N THR A 100 -16.08 -12.34 6.70
CA THR A 100 -17.31 -13.08 6.38
C THR A 100 -18.47 -12.13 6.13
N THR A 101 -18.60 -11.12 7.00
CA THR A 101 -19.57 -10.01 6.92
C THR A 101 -18.92 -8.75 7.47
N GLY A 102 -19.57 -7.59 7.35
CA GLY A 102 -19.12 -6.36 7.94
C GLY A 102 -18.09 -5.59 7.10
N PHE A 103 -17.41 -4.67 7.72
CA PHE A 103 -16.39 -3.84 7.08
C PHE A 103 -15.00 -4.15 7.65
N MET A 104 -14.01 -4.27 6.78
CA MET A 104 -12.62 -4.49 7.16
C MET A 104 -11.73 -3.46 6.46
N ASN A 105 -10.77 -2.90 7.20
CA ASN A 105 -9.72 -2.04 6.67
C ASN A 105 -8.34 -2.47 7.18
N ASP A 106 -7.60 -1.66 7.89
CA ASP A 106 -6.17 -1.84 8.21
C ASP A 106 -5.84 -3.20 8.81
N PRO A 107 -4.81 -3.89 8.33
CA PRO A 107 -4.24 -5.01 9.07
C PRO A 107 -3.62 -4.52 10.39
N ASN A 108 -3.76 -5.29 11.45
CA ASN A 108 -3.29 -4.99 12.79
C ASN A 108 -2.52 -6.18 13.37
N GLY A 109 -1.65 -5.92 14.34
CA GLY A 109 -1.09 -6.95 15.19
C GLY A 109 -0.41 -8.10 14.45
N LEU A 110 0.16 -7.86 13.26
CA LEU A 110 0.79 -8.91 12.46
C LEU A 110 1.98 -9.51 13.19
N VAL A 111 1.86 -10.75 13.64
CA VAL A 111 2.89 -11.41 14.46
C VAL A 111 2.91 -12.92 14.23
N PHE A 112 4.11 -13.51 14.31
CA PHE A 112 4.29 -14.95 14.41
C PHE A 112 4.53 -15.35 15.88
N ASP A 113 3.65 -16.16 16.45
CA ASP A 113 3.75 -16.58 17.86
C ASP A 113 4.78 -17.69 18.12
N GLY A 114 5.21 -18.36 17.07
CA GLY A 114 6.10 -19.54 17.06
C GLY A 114 5.48 -20.75 16.39
N GLU A 115 4.17 -20.77 16.26
CA GLU A 115 3.39 -21.83 15.62
C GLU A 115 2.47 -21.30 14.50
N ARG A 116 1.87 -20.11 14.72
CA ARG A 116 0.90 -19.49 13.83
C ARG A 116 1.25 -18.05 13.52
N TYR A 117 0.85 -17.62 12.34
CA TYR A 117 0.78 -16.23 11.92
C TYR A 117 -0.59 -15.68 12.31
N HIS A 118 -0.62 -14.55 12.99
CA HIS A 118 -1.83 -13.84 13.33
C HIS A 118 -2.02 -12.67 12.40
N LEU A 119 -3.25 -12.47 11.94
CA LEU A 119 -3.75 -11.32 11.23
C LEU A 119 -4.93 -10.77 12.05
N TYR A 120 -4.68 -9.70 12.78
CA TYR A 120 -5.76 -8.89 13.29
C TYR A 120 -6.06 -7.80 12.26
N TYR A 121 -7.24 -7.20 12.34
CA TYR A 121 -7.64 -6.17 11.39
C TYR A 121 -8.72 -5.28 12.00
N GLN A 122 -8.78 -4.02 11.57
CA GLN A 122 -9.88 -3.13 11.90
C GLN A 122 -11.18 -3.72 11.33
N TYR A 123 -12.20 -3.82 12.16
CA TYR A 123 -13.40 -4.56 11.82
C TYR A 123 -14.66 -3.94 12.44
N ASP A 124 -15.62 -3.55 11.59
CA ASP A 124 -17.00 -3.32 12.01
C ASP A 124 -17.80 -4.59 11.76
N PRO A 125 -18.24 -5.31 12.82
CA PRO A 125 -19.03 -6.54 12.67
C PRO A 125 -20.51 -6.27 12.36
N PHE A 126 -21.00 -5.05 12.53
CA PHE A 126 -22.41 -4.71 12.52
C PHE A 126 -22.89 -4.21 11.15
N ALA A 127 -22.00 -3.61 10.36
CA ALA A 127 -22.35 -3.03 9.09
C ALA A 127 -21.17 -3.14 8.09
N PRO A 128 -21.44 -3.17 6.76
CA PRO A 128 -20.38 -3.10 5.74
C PRO A 128 -19.93 -1.65 5.50
N TYR A 129 -19.75 -0.89 6.56
CA TYR A 129 -19.32 0.50 6.58
C TYR A 129 -18.29 0.71 7.68
N ALA A 130 -17.44 1.73 7.52
CA ALA A 130 -16.48 2.07 8.56
C ALA A 130 -17.19 2.65 9.79
N GLY A 131 -16.81 2.20 10.97
CA GLY A 131 -17.34 2.59 12.27
C GLY A 131 -17.25 1.41 13.25
N HIS A 132 -17.57 1.61 14.53
CA HIS A 132 -17.60 0.57 15.57
C HIS A 132 -16.37 -0.36 15.52
N VAL A 133 -15.19 0.24 15.51
CA VAL A 133 -13.96 -0.48 15.19
C VAL A 133 -13.53 -1.42 16.33
N HIS A 134 -13.46 -2.69 15.99
CA HIS A 134 -12.91 -3.78 16.80
C HIS A 134 -11.64 -4.32 16.13
N TRP A 135 -10.84 -5.09 16.83
CA TRP A 135 -9.88 -5.98 16.21
C TRP A 135 -10.53 -7.31 15.88
N GLY A 136 -10.89 -7.50 14.60
CA GLY A 136 -11.16 -8.84 14.07
C GLY A 136 -9.89 -9.66 14.06
N HIS A 137 -9.99 -11.00 13.94
CA HIS A 137 -8.85 -11.88 14.05
C HIS A 137 -8.96 -13.07 13.11
N ALA A 138 -7.86 -13.41 12.46
CA ALA A 138 -7.65 -14.66 11.76
C ALA A 138 -6.25 -15.21 12.05
N SER A 139 -6.09 -16.53 11.99
CA SER A 139 -4.78 -17.19 12.17
C SER A 139 -4.51 -18.19 11.06
N SER A 140 -3.21 -18.37 10.72
CA SER A 140 -2.76 -19.26 9.65
C SER A 140 -1.43 -19.92 10.02
N THR A 141 -1.12 -21.05 9.41
CA THR A 141 0.19 -21.69 9.48
C THR A 141 1.11 -21.33 8.30
N ASP A 142 0.55 -20.69 7.26
CA ASP A 142 1.29 -20.38 6.01
C ASP A 142 1.03 -18.97 5.45
N MET A 143 0.17 -18.15 6.11
CA MET A 143 -0.31 -16.83 5.69
C MET A 143 -1.25 -16.85 4.47
N LEU A 144 -1.65 -18.00 3.98
CA LEU A 144 -2.58 -18.17 2.85
C LEU A 144 -3.89 -18.78 3.31
N HIS A 145 -3.84 -19.89 4.03
CA HIS A 145 -5.02 -20.57 4.57
C HIS A 145 -5.39 -19.98 5.93
N TRP A 146 -6.27 -19.00 5.91
CA TRP A 146 -6.71 -18.28 7.11
C TRP A 146 -7.93 -18.96 7.74
N LYS A 147 -7.89 -19.05 9.07
CA LYS A 147 -9.01 -19.48 9.89
C LYS A 147 -9.51 -18.29 10.69
N ASP A 148 -10.79 -17.93 10.51
CA ASP A 148 -11.44 -16.89 11.32
C ASP A 148 -11.43 -17.28 12.81
N GLN A 149 -11.19 -16.28 13.64
CA GLN A 149 -11.18 -16.37 15.10
C GLN A 149 -12.19 -15.37 15.67
N PRO A 150 -12.57 -15.45 16.94
CA PRO A 150 -13.36 -14.42 17.59
C PRO A 150 -12.70 -13.04 17.56
N ILE A 151 -13.48 -11.97 17.75
CA ILE A 151 -12.97 -10.61 17.96
C ILE A 151 -11.98 -10.63 19.12
N ALA A 152 -10.78 -10.12 18.88
CA ALA A 152 -9.68 -10.16 19.83
C ALA A 152 -9.68 -8.96 20.80
N ILE A 153 -9.96 -7.75 20.30
CA ILE A 153 -10.08 -6.52 21.11
C ILE A 153 -11.35 -5.80 20.68
N PRO A 154 -12.36 -5.70 21.55
CA PRO A 154 -13.60 -5.03 21.21
C PRO A 154 -13.50 -3.50 21.35
N GLU A 155 -14.39 -2.79 20.67
CA GLU A 155 -14.80 -1.45 21.06
C GLU A 155 -15.34 -1.46 22.51
N THR A 156 -15.11 -0.38 23.25
CA THR A 156 -15.57 -0.20 24.63
C THR A 156 -16.12 1.21 24.84
N GLU A 157 -16.63 1.51 26.04
CA GLU A 157 -17.02 2.88 26.41
C GLU A 157 -15.84 3.88 26.35
N ALA A 158 -14.58 3.40 26.40
CA ALA A 158 -13.39 4.23 26.28
C ALA A 158 -13.08 4.61 24.82
N GLY A 159 -13.76 4.01 23.84
CA GLY A 159 -13.63 4.28 22.41
C GLY A 159 -13.38 3.04 21.56
N GLU A 160 -13.11 3.29 20.29
CA GLU A 160 -12.85 2.29 19.26
C GLU A 160 -11.43 1.72 19.37
N ALA A 161 -11.24 0.48 18.94
CA ALA A 161 -9.93 -0.18 18.90
C ALA A 161 -9.27 0.05 17.53
N PHE A 162 -8.59 1.19 17.38
CA PHE A 162 -7.88 1.58 16.16
C PHE A 162 -6.60 0.76 15.95
N THR A 163 -5.89 1.06 14.85
CA THR A 163 -4.70 0.35 14.39
C THR A 163 -3.59 0.27 15.45
N GLY A 164 -2.85 -0.82 15.41
CA GLY A 164 -1.71 -1.08 16.26
C GLY A 164 -1.00 -2.38 15.90
N CYS A 165 -0.09 -2.80 16.75
CA CYS A 165 0.77 -3.97 16.57
C CYS A 165 0.66 -4.99 17.70
N ALA A 166 1.18 -6.19 17.48
CA ALA A 166 1.42 -7.18 18.51
C ALA A 166 2.90 -7.59 18.55
N VAL A 167 3.43 -7.79 19.74
CA VAL A 167 4.80 -8.25 19.96
C VAL A 167 4.84 -9.44 20.92
N MET A 168 5.87 -10.25 20.79
CA MET A 168 6.14 -11.35 21.72
C MET A 168 7.09 -10.89 22.82
N ASP A 169 6.58 -10.62 24.02
CA ASP A 169 7.38 -10.34 25.22
C ASP A 169 7.89 -11.64 25.86
N ARG A 170 8.84 -12.30 25.18
CA ARG A 170 9.35 -13.62 25.61
C ARG A 170 10.14 -13.58 26.92
N ALA A 171 10.69 -12.42 27.25
CA ALA A 171 11.46 -12.23 28.48
C ALA A 171 10.60 -11.77 29.66
N ASN A 172 9.28 -11.56 29.42
CA ASN A 172 8.38 -10.93 30.39
C ASN A 172 8.95 -9.60 30.91
N ALA A 173 9.47 -8.79 29.98
CA ALA A 173 10.03 -7.48 30.30
C ALA A 173 8.97 -6.54 30.89
N SER A 174 7.70 -6.71 30.46
CA SER A 174 6.56 -5.98 31.00
C SER A 174 6.19 -6.37 32.43
N GLY A 175 6.57 -7.57 32.88
CA GLY A 175 6.14 -8.12 34.17
C GLY A 175 4.65 -8.47 34.24
N LEU A 176 3.96 -8.48 33.09
CA LEU A 176 2.50 -8.69 33.04
C LEU A 176 2.08 -10.17 32.97
N PHE A 177 3.04 -11.09 32.87
CA PHE A 177 2.79 -12.53 32.80
C PHE A 177 3.27 -13.22 34.07
N GLU A 178 2.44 -14.08 34.63
CA GLU A 178 2.77 -14.84 35.85
C GLU A 178 3.89 -15.86 35.65
N ASN A 179 4.15 -16.25 34.41
CA ASN A 179 5.18 -17.23 34.09
C ASN A 179 6.42 -16.53 33.44
N SER A 180 7.57 -17.16 33.59
CA SER A 180 8.83 -16.67 33.02
C SER A 180 8.92 -16.79 31.50
N LYS A 181 7.91 -17.35 30.81
CA LYS A 181 7.90 -17.50 29.36
C LYS A 181 7.35 -16.26 28.64
N GLY A 182 6.80 -15.29 29.39
CA GLY A 182 6.15 -14.12 28.83
C GLY A 182 4.90 -14.47 28.02
N GLY A 183 4.52 -13.62 27.09
CA GLY A 183 3.33 -13.78 26.26
C GLY A 183 3.24 -12.75 25.14
N MET A 184 2.06 -12.66 24.54
CA MET A 184 1.80 -11.67 23.48
C MET A 184 1.25 -10.38 24.08
N VAL A 185 1.79 -9.25 23.63
CA VAL A 185 1.37 -7.90 24.04
C VAL A 185 0.90 -7.16 22.81
N ALA A 186 -0.33 -6.64 22.83
CA ALA A 186 -0.83 -5.70 21.84
C ALA A 186 -0.62 -4.27 22.31
N LEU A 187 -0.16 -3.40 21.41
CA LEU A 187 -0.11 -1.96 21.59
C LEU A 187 -0.90 -1.33 20.46
N TYR A 188 -1.94 -0.59 20.79
CA TYR A 188 -2.91 -0.09 19.83
C TYR A 188 -3.48 1.26 20.26
N THR A 189 -4.12 1.96 19.35
CA THR A 189 -4.76 3.22 19.66
C THR A 189 -6.19 2.98 20.15
N ARG A 190 -6.51 3.48 21.35
CA ARG A 190 -7.90 3.64 21.76
C ARG A 190 -8.34 5.04 21.33
N ALA A 191 -9.36 5.09 20.46
CA ALA A 191 -9.81 6.33 19.83
C ALA A 191 -11.21 6.73 20.28
N SER A 192 -11.33 7.98 20.70
CA SER A 192 -12.58 8.69 20.93
C SER A 192 -12.57 10.02 20.15
N PRO A 193 -13.69 10.72 20.00
CA PRO A 193 -13.72 11.99 19.26
C PRO A 193 -12.71 13.03 19.73
N ASP A 194 -12.42 13.03 21.03
CA ASP A 194 -11.56 14.05 21.65
C ASP A 194 -10.14 13.56 21.93
N ARG A 195 -9.87 12.24 21.83
CA ARG A 195 -8.60 11.67 22.26
C ARG A 195 -8.23 10.41 21.52
N GLN A 196 -6.97 10.33 21.12
CA GLN A 196 -6.31 9.13 20.64
C GLN A 196 -5.07 8.89 21.51
N ALA A 197 -5.03 7.75 22.20
CA ALA A 197 -3.95 7.41 23.11
C ALA A 197 -3.58 5.94 22.95
N GLN A 198 -2.32 5.59 23.25
CA GLN A 198 -1.82 4.24 23.06
C GLN A 198 -2.13 3.39 24.30
N TYR A 199 -2.81 2.29 24.05
CA TYR A 199 -3.22 1.30 25.04
C TYR A 199 -2.40 0.02 24.90
N LEU A 200 -2.27 -0.71 25.98
CA LEU A 200 -1.64 -2.00 26.07
C LEU A 200 -2.67 -3.05 26.48
N ALA A 201 -2.61 -4.21 25.84
CA ALA A 201 -3.37 -5.38 26.24
C ALA A 201 -2.50 -6.65 26.16
N THR A 202 -2.74 -7.63 27.03
CA THR A 202 -2.01 -8.89 27.08
C THR A 202 -2.87 -10.07 26.68
N SER A 203 -2.27 -11.02 25.98
CA SER A 203 -2.91 -12.30 25.67
C SER A 203 -2.18 -13.43 26.42
N HIS A 204 -2.98 -14.26 27.08
CA HIS A 204 -2.53 -15.45 27.81
C HIS A 204 -2.94 -16.76 27.10
N ASP A 205 -3.57 -16.66 25.93
CA ASP A 205 -4.14 -17.76 25.14
C ASP A 205 -3.62 -17.81 23.69
N ASN A 206 -2.35 -17.39 23.50
CA ASN A 206 -1.69 -17.32 22.19
C ASN A 206 -2.43 -16.43 21.18
N GLY A 207 -2.83 -15.24 21.62
CA GLY A 207 -3.41 -14.22 20.75
C GLY A 207 -4.89 -14.42 20.41
N GLN A 208 -5.61 -15.34 21.04
CA GLN A 208 -7.03 -15.52 20.76
C GLN A 208 -7.89 -14.42 21.37
N SER A 209 -7.52 -13.97 22.58
CA SER A 209 -8.15 -12.84 23.26
C SER A 209 -7.11 -11.99 23.98
N PHE A 210 -7.49 -10.73 24.26
CA PHE A 210 -6.65 -9.79 24.97
C PHE A 210 -7.37 -9.20 26.17
N THR A 211 -6.61 -9.00 27.25
CA THR A 211 -7.06 -8.27 28.44
C THR A 211 -6.35 -6.93 28.49
N GLU A 212 -7.10 -5.85 28.57
CA GLU A 212 -6.53 -4.51 28.69
C GLU A 212 -5.74 -4.34 29.98
N TYR A 213 -4.62 -3.63 29.89
CA TYR A 213 -3.83 -3.23 31.04
C TYR A 213 -4.62 -2.24 31.90
N THR A 214 -4.67 -2.48 33.21
CA THR A 214 -5.54 -1.71 34.12
C THR A 214 -5.12 -0.24 34.30
N HIS A 215 -3.89 0.10 33.93
CA HIS A 215 -3.35 1.47 34.03
C HIS A 215 -3.17 2.13 32.66
N ASN A 216 -3.96 1.73 31.67
CA ASN A 216 -4.02 2.43 30.39
C ASN A 216 -4.51 3.88 30.54
N PRO A 217 -4.11 4.79 29.64
CA PRO A 217 -3.18 4.60 28.52
C PRO A 217 -1.71 4.49 28.96
N VAL A 218 -0.88 3.73 28.22
CA VAL A 218 0.56 3.67 28.43
C VAL A 218 1.32 4.83 27.78
N LEU A 219 0.71 5.48 26.79
CA LEU A 219 1.26 6.66 26.15
C LEU A 219 0.13 7.58 25.65
N ASP A 220 0.17 8.83 26.10
CA ASP A 220 -0.80 9.85 25.73
C ASP A 220 -0.13 11.24 25.69
N ILE A 221 -0.38 11.98 24.63
CA ILE A 221 0.12 13.37 24.45
C ILE A 221 -1.01 14.40 24.45
N GLY A 222 -2.25 14.00 24.81
CA GLY A 222 -3.43 14.87 24.85
C GLY A 222 -3.94 15.30 23.47
N SER A 223 -3.81 14.45 22.45
CA SER A 223 -4.17 14.72 21.06
C SER A 223 -5.29 13.79 20.58
N ASN A 224 -6.13 14.27 19.66
CA ASN A 224 -7.09 13.46 18.90
C ASN A 224 -6.54 13.01 17.52
N SER A 225 -5.25 13.17 17.28
CA SER A 225 -4.57 12.76 16.04
C SER A 225 -3.19 12.16 16.32
N PHE A 226 -3.15 11.21 17.28
CA PHE A 226 -1.95 10.51 17.73
C PHE A 226 -2.23 8.99 17.74
N ARG A 227 -1.88 8.28 16.65
CA ARG A 227 -2.36 6.92 16.42
C ARG A 227 -1.39 6.00 15.70
N ASP A 228 -1.77 4.72 15.65
CA ASP A 228 -1.18 3.64 14.87
C ASP A 228 0.25 3.27 15.35
N PRO A 229 0.41 2.82 16.60
CA PRO A 229 1.71 2.43 17.10
C PRO A 229 2.19 1.12 16.47
N GLN A 230 3.46 1.09 16.04
CA GLN A 230 4.16 -0.13 15.70
C GLN A 230 5.41 -0.25 16.56
N VAL A 231 5.65 -1.43 17.14
CA VAL A 231 6.72 -1.68 18.09
C VAL A 231 7.66 -2.76 17.59
N ILE A 232 8.95 -2.50 17.71
CA ILE A 232 10.03 -3.45 17.44
C ILE A 232 10.95 -3.58 18.67
N PHE A 233 11.64 -4.71 18.78
CA PHE A 233 12.76 -4.84 19.70
C PHE A 233 14.08 -4.51 18.98
N HIS A 234 14.68 -3.38 19.30
CA HIS A 234 15.94 -2.94 18.73
C HIS A 234 17.12 -3.59 19.49
N LYS A 235 17.62 -4.69 18.93
CA LYS A 235 18.67 -5.52 19.57
C LYS A 235 19.93 -4.74 19.93
N PRO A 236 20.48 -3.85 19.06
CA PRO A 236 21.73 -3.14 19.39
C PRO A 236 21.64 -2.27 20.65
N THR A 237 20.46 -1.65 20.91
CA THR A 237 20.25 -0.82 22.11
C THR A 237 19.54 -1.56 23.24
N ASN A 238 19.15 -2.83 23.01
CA ASN A 238 18.45 -3.69 23.97
C ASN A 238 17.18 -3.05 24.55
N GLN A 239 16.37 -2.42 23.69
CA GLN A 239 15.13 -1.74 24.08
C GLN A 239 14.03 -1.94 23.05
N TRP A 240 12.81 -1.78 23.48
CA TRP A 240 11.64 -1.67 22.60
C TRP A 240 11.61 -0.26 22.02
N VAL A 241 11.28 -0.16 20.73
CA VAL A 241 11.11 1.11 20.03
C VAL A 241 9.71 1.13 19.43
N MET A 242 8.95 2.16 19.73
CA MET A 242 7.65 2.44 19.13
C MET A 242 7.81 3.56 18.10
N VAL A 243 7.21 3.36 16.91
CA VAL A 243 6.90 4.42 15.96
C VAL A 243 5.40 4.65 15.97
N VAL A 244 4.97 5.92 16.05
CA VAL A 244 3.56 6.29 16.14
C VAL A 244 3.31 7.62 15.43
N ALA A 245 2.18 7.76 14.73
CA ALA A 245 1.89 8.95 13.94
C ALA A 245 1.35 10.09 14.82
N LYS A 246 2.00 11.26 14.74
CA LYS A 246 1.41 12.56 15.02
C LYS A 246 0.73 13.04 13.73
N SER A 247 -0.42 12.48 13.45
CA SER A 247 -1.06 12.40 12.15
C SER A 247 -1.18 13.75 11.43
N ARG A 248 -1.81 14.72 12.06
CA ARG A 248 -2.01 16.09 11.52
C ARG A 248 -0.75 16.96 11.50
N LEU A 249 0.28 16.57 12.24
CA LEU A 249 1.59 17.25 12.19
C LEU A 249 2.49 16.68 11.10
N HIS A 250 2.07 15.63 10.40
CA HIS A 250 2.87 14.90 9.40
C HIS A 250 4.22 14.45 9.96
N GLN A 251 4.20 13.95 11.20
CA GLN A 251 5.39 13.47 11.89
C GLN A 251 5.19 12.05 12.38
N ILE A 252 6.26 11.27 12.38
CA ILE A 252 6.35 9.98 13.03
C ILE A 252 7.22 10.14 14.27
N ALA A 253 6.63 9.95 15.44
CA ALA A 253 7.32 10.02 16.71
C ALA A 253 7.94 8.66 17.06
N PHE A 254 9.17 8.70 17.58
CA PHE A 254 9.91 7.55 18.08
C PHE A 254 9.94 7.61 19.60
N TYR A 255 9.61 6.48 20.23
CA TYR A 255 9.71 6.31 21.69
C TYR A 255 10.49 5.05 22.01
N ALA A 256 11.16 5.03 23.16
CA ALA A 256 11.82 3.84 23.69
C ALA A 256 11.19 3.39 25.00
N SER A 257 11.23 2.08 25.24
CA SER A 257 10.83 1.45 26.49
C SER A 257 11.69 0.24 26.79
N ILE A 258 11.90 -0.05 28.07
CA ILE A 258 12.53 -1.29 28.52
C ILE A 258 11.50 -2.33 28.97
N ASP A 259 10.24 -1.92 29.15
CA ASP A 259 9.18 -2.71 29.78
C ASP A 259 7.83 -2.69 29.04
N LEU A 260 7.76 -2.06 27.86
CA LEU A 260 6.53 -1.89 27.06
C LEU A 260 5.44 -1.00 27.72
N ILE A 261 5.65 -0.56 28.95
CA ILE A 261 4.68 0.23 29.75
C ILE A 261 5.10 1.69 29.82
N HIS A 262 6.37 1.95 30.11
CA HIS A 262 6.90 3.31 30.27
C HIS A 262 7.67 3.72 29.03
N TRP A 263 7.20 4.76 28.35
CA TRP A 263 7.73 5.21 27.07
C TRP A 263 8.42 6.56 27.18
N VAL A 264 9.61 6.68 26.64
CA VAL A 264 10.41 7.91 26.60
C VAL A 264 10.55 8.36 25.16
N HIS A 265 10.18 9.62 24.86
CA HIS A 265 10.33 10.20 23.54
C HIS A 265 11.81 10.27 23.13
N LEU A 266 12.12 9.87 21.92
CA LEU A 266 13.47 9.87 21.34
C LEU A 266 13.64 10.97 20.29
N SER A 267 12.81 10.95 19.26
CA SER A 267 12.89 11.86 18.10
C SER A 267 11.59 11.88 17.32
N ASP A 268 11.49 12.82 16.40
CA ASP A 268 10.43 12.87 15.39
C ASP A 268 11.06 12.83 13.98
N PHE A 269 10.42 12.11 13.06
CA PHE A 269 10.72 12.11 11.63
C PHE A 269 9.61 12.84 10.87
N GLY A 270 9.98 13.71 9.97
CA GLY A 270 9.04 14.46 9.14
C GLY A 270 8.83 15.92 9.63
N PRO A 271 8.02 16.69 8.91
CA PRO A 271 7.28 16.35 7.69
C PRO A 271 8.22 15.95 6.53
N SER A 272 7.92 14.87 5.81
CA SER A 272 8.74 14.40 4.68
C SER A 272 7.92 13.58 3.67
N GLY A 273 8.27 13.65 2.41
CA GLY A 273 7.64 12.89 1.34
C GLY A 273 6.33 13.50 0.85
N LEU A 274 5.35 12.67 0.57
CA LEU A 274 4.00 13.11 0.21
C LEU A 274 3.30 13.70 1.42
N PHE A 275 2.65 14.83 1.18
CA PHE A 275 1.77 15.45 2.16
C PHE A 275 0.32 15.12 1.78
N GLY A 276 -0.47 14.84 2.78
CA GLY A 276 -1.91 14.66 2.66
C GLY A 276 -2.60 15.38 3.80
N VAL A 277 -3.73 14.86 4.20
CA VAL A 277 -4.41 15.35 5.41
C VAL A 277 -3.83 14.66 6.63
N ASP A 278 -3.66 13.36 6.57
CA ASP A 278 -3.18 12.53 7.68
C ASP A 278 -1.97 11.67 7.29
N TYR A 279 -1.01 11.54 8.22
CA TYR A 279 -0.05 10.45 8.25
C TYR A 279 -0.56 9.36 9.18
N GLU A 280 -0.52 8.11 8.72
CA GLU A 280 -1.09 6.95 9.39
C GLU A 280 -0.17 5.73 9.29
N CYS A 281 -0.42 4.73 10.11
CA CYS A 281 0.16 3.39 10.03
C CYS A 281 1.69 3.37 9.82
N PRO A 282 2.50 4.09 10.63
CA PRO A 282 3.94 4.03 10.47
C PRO A 282 4.45 2.62 10.80
N ASN A 283 5.38 2.12 9.98
CA ASN A 283 6.07 0.85 10.24
C ASN A 283 7.56 1.01 10.02
N LEU A 284 8.36 0.53 10.96
CA LEU A 284 9.81 0.51 10.88
C LEU A 284 10.30 -0.94 10.89
N ILE A 285 11.04 -1.34 9.86
CA ILE A 285 11.57 -2.70 9.73
C ILE A 285 12.93 -2.71 9.05
N GLU A 286 13.77 -3.64 9.42
CA GLU A 286 15.03 -3.93 8.73
C GLU A 286 14.74 -4.87 7.54
N VAL A 287 15.07 -4.44 6.32
CA VAL A 287 14.81 -5.16 5.08
C VAL A 287 16.14 -5.60 4.45
N PRO A 288 16.27 -6.90 4.07
CA PRO A 288 17.49 -7.40 3.45
C PRO A 288 17.72 -6.73 2.07
N VAL A 289 18.99 -6.50 1.74
CA VAL A 289 19.42 -5.97 0.45
C VAL A 289 19.88 -7.12 -0.45
N GLU A 290 19.42 -7.17 -1.68
CA GLU A 290 19.92 -8.13 -2.67
C GLU A 290 21.44 -7.97 -2.84
N GLY A 291 22.18 -9.08 -2.73
CA GLY A 291 23.65 -9.06 -2.72
C GLY A 291 24.28 -8.93 -1.34
N GLY A 292 23.52 -8.73 -0.28
CA GLY A 292 23.95 -8.78 1.12
C GLY A 292 23.75 -7.49 1.91
N GLY A 293 23.71 -7.66 3.22
CA GLY A 293 23.39 -6.57 4.16
C GLY A 293 21.91 -6.27 4.27
N SER A 294 21.58 -5.21 4.97
CA SER A 294 20.21 -4.74 5.20
C SER A 294 20.15 -3.21 5.28
N ARG A 295 18.94 -2.66 5.22
CA ARG A 295 18.63 -1.26 5.52
C ARG A 295 17.32 -1.21 6.28
N TRP A 296 17.18 -0.16 7.07
CA TRP A 296 15.91 0.19 7.68
C TRP A 296 14.98 0.82 6.64
N VAL A 297 13.73 0.44 6.70
CA VAL A 297 12.66 1.04 5.89
C VAL A 297 11.59 1.57 6.82
N LEU A 298 11.26 2.84 6.68
CA LEU A 298 10.14 3.48 7.36
C LEU A 298 8.99 3.64 6.36
N PHE A 299 7.88 2.96 6.61
CA PHE A 299 6.63 3.12 5.87
C PHE A 299 5.77 4.18 6.55
N VAL A 300 5.06 4.96 5.75
CA VAL A 300 4.10 5.96 6.21
C VAL A 300 2.93 5.99 5.24
N SER A 301 1.75 5.70 5.73
CA SER A 301 0.50 5.82 4.96
C SER A 301 0.00 7.27 4.97
N VAL A 302 -0.59 7.70 3.85
CA VAL A 302 -1.05 9.09 3.63
C VAL A 302 -2.49 9.06 3.14
N ASN A 303 -3.40 9.77 3.83
CA ASN A 303 -4.82 9.77 3.48
C ASN A 303 -5.51 11.13 3.75
N PRO A 304 -6.21 11.70 2.73
CA PRO A 304 -5.91 11.53 1.32
C PRO A 304 -4.59 12.21 0.96
N GLY A 305 -3.95 11.84 -0.13
CA GLY A 305 -2.67 12.46 -0.55
C GLY A 305 -1.92 11.66 -1.61
N GLY A 306 -2.49 10.56 -2.08
CA GLY A 306 -1.91 9.74 -3.16
C GLY A 306 -1.82 10.50 -4.50
N PRO A 307 -0.79 10.27 -5.33
CA PRO A 307 -0.67 10.86 -6.66
C PRO A 307 -1.84 10.52 -7.59
N THR A 308 -2.46 9.36 -7.39
CA THR A 308 -3.64 8.90 -8.12
C THR A 308 -4.96 9.27 -7.41
N GLY A 309 -4.87 10.10 -6.36
CA GLY A 309 -5.98 10.43 -5.45
C GLY A 309 -6.17 9.38 -4.36
N GLY A 310 -6.84 9.78 -3.27
CA GLY A 310 -7.13 8.92 -2.13
C GLY A 310 -5.92 8.55 -1.29
N SER A 311 -5.98 7.37 -0.72
CA SER A 311 -4.99 6.84 0.21
C SER A 311 -3.85 6.10 -0.50
N ILE A 312 -2.64 6.20 0.05
CA ILE A 312 -1.43 5.51 -0.46
C ILE A 312 -0.42 5.29 0.67
N THR A 313 0.46 4.31 0.53
CA THR A 313 1.59 4.10 1.43
C THR A 313 2.90 4.46 0.73
N GLN A 314 3.64 5.40 1.31
CA GLN A 314 5.00 5.76 0.93
C GLN A 314 6.02 5.08 1.83
N TYR A 315 7.28 4.99 1.38
CA TYR A 315 8.37 4.48 2.20
C TYR A 315 9.68 5.27 2.01
N PHE A 316 10.51 5.20 3.01
CA PHE A 316 11.86 5.77 3.04
C PHE A 316 12.85 4.67 3.36
N VAL A 317 13.92 4.55 2.55
CA VAL A 317 15.05 3.66 2.82
C VAL A 317 16.10 4.44 3.58
N GLY A 318 16.66 3.90 4.66
CA GLY A 318 17.61 4.64 5.46
C GLY A 318 18.30 3.80 6.55
N GLN A 319 18.73 4.50 7.57
CA GLN A 319 19.40 3.94 8.74
C GLN A 319 18.65 4.34 10.02
N PHE A 320 18.64 3.44 10.98
CA PHE A 320 18.09 3.68 12.31
C PHE A 320 19.12 3.25 13.36
N ASP A 321 19.50 4.17 14.23
CA ASP A 321 20.53 3.96 15.26
C ASP A 321 19.95 3.53 16.63
N GLY A 322 18.64 3.31 16.70
CA GLY A 322 17.92 3.04 17.95
C GLY A 322 17.28 4.31 18.55
N THR A 323 17.56 5.48 17.98
CA THR A 323 17.06 6.77 18.45
C THR A 323 16.40 7.58 17.33
N ARG A 324 17.03 7.60 16.16
CA ARG A 324 16.62 8.43 15.03
C ARG A 324 16.69 7.65 13.73
N PHE A 325 15.70 7.85 12.86
CA PHE A 325 15.71 7.41 11.48
C PHE A 325 16.28 8.50 10.57
N ILE A 326 17.24 8.14 9.71
CA ILE A 326 17.87 9.03 8.73
C ILE A 326 17.73 8.37 7.36
N PRO A 327 16.97 8.98 6.42
CA PRO A 327 16.82 8.44 5.07
C PRO A 327 18.14 8.54 4.30
N ASP A 328 18.43 7.53 3.46
CA ASP A 328 19.64 7.48 2.61
C ASP A 328 19.58 8.52 1.47
N ASP A 329 18.36 8.87 1.03
CA ASP A 329 18.12 9.84 -0.04
C ASP A 329 16.78 10.59 0.17
N THR A 330 16.46 11.52 -0.74
CA THR A 330 15.22 12.32 -0.72
C THR A 330 14.14 11.78 -1.66
N VAL A 331 14.38 10.63 -2.29
CA VAL A 331 13.44 10.05 -3.25
C VAL A 331 12.31 9.33 -2.51
N ILE A 332 11.09 9.70 -2.82
CA ILE A 332 9.90 9.08 -2.25
C ILE A 332 9.67 7.73 -2.93
N GLY A 333 9.68 6.65 -2.16
CA GLY A 333 9.23 5.36 -2.63
C GLY A 333 7.73 5.18 -2.41
N LEU A 334 7.03 4.61 -3.37
CA LEU A 334 5.63 4.18 -3.22
C LEU A 334 5.58 2.66 -3.19
N THR A 335 4.77 2.10 -2.29
CA THR A 335 4.63 0.65 -2.18
C THR A 335 3.83 0.05 -3.33
N ASP A 336 3.06 0.89 -4.03
CA ASP A 336 2.14 0.47 -5.09
C ASP A 336 1.98 1.60 -6.12
N PHE A 337 1.92 1.28 -7.42
CA PHE A 337 1.71 2.28 -8.46
C PHE A 337 0.24 2.48 -8.85
N ALA A 338 -0.62 1.53 -8.47
CA ALA A 338 -2.06 1.66 -8.69
C ALA A 338 -2.72 2.41 -7.52
N LYS A 339 -3.84 1.94 -7.01
CA LYS A 339 -4.60 2.76 -6.06
C LYS A 339 -5.08 2.01 -4.81
N ASP A 340 -5.22 0.69 -4.87
CA ASP A 340 -5.95 -0.06 -3.87
C ASP A 340 -5.05 -0.89 -2.95
N ALA A 341 -3.94 -0.31 -2.47
CA ALA A 341 -3.11 -0.87 -1.40
C ALA A 341 -2.79 0.20 -0.38
N TYR A 342 -3.33 0.09 0.83
CA TYR A 342 -3.20 1.07 1.89
C TYR A 342 -2.90 0.44 3.24
N ALA A 343 -2.45 1.26 4.20
CA ALA A 343 -2.20 0.87 5.59
C ALA A 343 -1.31 -0.37 5.71
N LEU A 344 -0.23 -0.45 4.90
CA LEU A 344 0.71 -1.56 4.93
C LEU A 344 1.25 -1.76 6.34
N GLN A 345 1.17 -3.00 6.83
CA GLN A 345 1.74 -3.42 8.10
C GLN A 345 2.75 -4.55 7.88
N VAL A 346 3.72 -4.67 8.80
CA VAL A 346 4.78 -5.67 8.73
C VAL A 346 4.64 -6.71 9.83
N TYR A 347 5.00 -7.96 9.52
CA TYR A 347 5.01 -9.04 10.51
C TYR A 347 6.14 -8.89 11.51
N GLY A 348 5.78 -8.93 12.78
CA GLY A 348 6.73 -9.06 13.88
C GLY A 348 7.13 -10.53 14.14
N ASN A 349 8.31 -10.72 14.78
CA ASN A 349 8.80 -12.02 15.25
C ASN A 349 8.90 -13.11 14.16
N MET A 350 9.14 -12.72 12.90
CA MET A 350 9.24 -13.65 11.78
C MET A 350 10.39 -14.64 11.95
N PRO A 351 10.21 -15.93 11.58
CA PRO A 351 11.31 -16.86 11.47
C PRO A 351 12.29 -16.40 10.38
N LYS A 352 13.58 -16.63 10.58
CA LYS A 352 14.67 -16.33 9.62
C LYS A 352 14.83 -14.84 9.25
N ALA A 353 14.34 -13.90 10.05
CA ALA A 353 14.44 -12.47 9.78
C ALA A 353 13.90 -12.06 8.38
N GLU A 354 12.88 -12.76 7.88
CA GLU A 354 12.17 -12.37 6.67
C GLU A 354 11.38 -11.08 6.93
N ALA A 355 11.43 -10.15 5.99
CA ALA A 355 10.55 -8.98 5.98
C ALA A 355 9.29 -9.32 5.18
N VAL A 356 8.15 -9.36 5.84
CA VAL A 356 6.86 -9.69 5.22
C VAL A 356 5.82 -8.66 5.59
N SER A 357 5.00 -8.26 4.62
CA SER A 357 3.92 -7.29 4.80
C SER A 357 2.58 -7.82 4.28
N ILE A 358 1.51 -7.24 4.80
CA ILE A 358 0.15 -7.27 4.26
C ILE A 358 -0.36 -5.83 4.29
N ALA A 359 -1.19 -5.45 3.31
CA ALA A 359 -1.86 -4.17 3.25
C ALA A 359 -3.38 -4.36 3.12
N TRP A 360 -4.16 -3.37 3.49
CA TRP A 360 -5.56 -3.32 3.14
C TRP A 360 -5.70 -3.11 1.63
N LEU A 361 -6.40 -4.03 0.94
CA LEU A 361 -6.75 -3.93 -0.46
C LEU A 361 -8.05 -3.12 -0.56
N GLY A 362 -7.90 -1.81 -0.60
CA GLY A 362 -8.99 -0.86 -0.62
C GLY A 362 -8.48 0.58 -0.70
N ASN A 363 -9.42 1.53 -0.85
CA ASN A 363 -9.12 2.96 -0.86
C ASN A 363 -10.26 3.74 -0.20
N TRP A 364 -9.93 4.65 0.71
CA TRP A 364 -10.90 5.44 1.47
C TRP A 364 -11.85 6.27 0.61
N GLN A 365 -11.46 6.61 -0.64
CA GLN A 365 -12.31 7.42 -1.51
C GLN A 365 -13.62 6.73 -1.92
N TYR A 366 -13.69 5.39 -1.91
CA TYR A 366 -14.87 4.65 -2.38
C TYR A 366 -15.15 3.32 -1.68
N CYS A 367 -14.36 2.97 -0.66
CA CYS A 367 -14.51 1.68 0.02
C CYS A 367 -15.88 1.44 0.64
N GLN A 368 -16.60 2.50 0.98
CA GLN A 368 -17.93 2.42 1.58
C GLN A 368 -19.07 2.31 0.55
N GLU A 369 -18.76 2.45 -0.75
CA GLU A 369 -19.73 2.40 -1.84
C GLU A 369 -19.59 1.15 -2.72
N LEU A 370 -18.67 0.24 -2.39
CA LEU A 370 -18.40 -0.97 -3.16
C LEU A 370 -19.67 -1.80 -3.40
N PRO A 371 -19.77 -2.55 -4.52
CA PRO A 371 -21.00 -3.21 -4.95
C PRO A 371 -21.42 -4.40 -4.07
N THR A 372 -20.62 -4.82 -3.10
CA THR A 372 -21.00 -5.84 -2.11
C THR A 372 -21.86 -5.23 -0.99
N GLN A 373 -22.80 -6.00 -0.46
CA GLN A 373 -23.81 -5.52 0.48
C GLN A 373 -23.63 -6.08 1.89
N SER A 374 -23.05 -7.26 2.04
CA SER A 374 -22.87 -7.91 3.34
C SER A 374 -21.45 -7.80 3.89
N TRP A 375 -20.49 -7.47 3.06
CA TRP A 375 -19.08 -7.34 3.45
C TRP A 375 -18.35 -6.32 2.56
N ARG A 376 -17.31 -5.71 3.07
CA ARG A 376 -16.37 -4.85 2.34
C ARG A 376 -14.97 -4.96 2.89
N GLY A 377 -13.99 -4.77 2.02
CA GLY A 377 -12.57 -4.84 2.32
C GLY A 377 -11.97 -6.24 2.09
N CYS A 378 -10.73 -6.22 1.65
CA CYS A 378 -9.87 -7.41 1.48
C CYS A 378 -8.46 -7.07 1.97
N MET A 379 -7.64 -8.09 2.19
CA MET A 379 -6.19 -7.92 2.35
C MET A 379 -5.47 -8.27 1.05
N THR A 380 -4.33 -7.63 0.80
CA THR A 380 -3.39 -8.09 -0.24
C THR A 380 -2.88 -9.48 0.11
N LEU A 381 -2.31 -10.17 -0.85
CA LEU A 381 -1.49 -11.34 -0.56
C LEU A 381 -0.34 -10.96 0.40
N PRO A 382 0.15 -11.89 1.24
CA PRO A 382 1.36 -11.65 2.01
C PRO A 382 2.53 -11.47 1.05
N ARG A 383 3.32 -10.41 1.25
CA ARG A 383 4.43 -10.04 0.35
C ARG A 383 5.77 -10.11 1.07
N THR A 384 6.68 -10.92 0.55
CA THR A 384 8.09 -10.87 0.98
C THR A 384 8.75 -9.64 0.38
N MET A 385 9.48 -8.91 1.21
CA MET A 385 10.14 -7.66 0.87
C MET A 385 11.66 -7.82 0.83
N THR A 386 12.27 -7.24 -0.20
CA THR A 386 13.73 -7.09 -0.33
C THR A 386 14.03 -5.70 -0.89
N LEU A 387 15.25 -5.21 -0.66
CA LEU A 387 15.72 -3.99 -1.30
C LEU A 387 16.61 -4.38 -2.49
N ARG A 388 16.30 -3.83 -3.64
CA ARG A 388 17.04 -4.04 -4.89
C ARG A 388 17.42 -2.68 -5.50
N ARG A 389 18.46 -2.66 -6.32
CA ARG A 389 18.79 -1.45 -7.05
C ARG A 389 17.93 -1.33 -8.31
N ASP A 390 17.31 -0.17 -8.47
CA ASP A 390 16.60 0.18 -9.69
C ASP A 390 17.60 0.51 -10.83
N PHE A 391 17.08 0.86 -12.01
CA PHE A 391 17.89 1.22 -13.18
C PHE A 391 18.76 2.48 -12.98
N ALA A 392 18.39 3.36 -12.03
CA ALA A 392 19.16 4.55 -11.66
C ALA A 392 20.21 4.25 -10.55
N GLY A 393 20.23 3.02 -10.02
CA GLY A 393 21.14 2.58 -8.97
C GLY A 393 20.67 2.85 -7.53
N TRP A 394 19.45 3.39 -7.34
CA TRP A 394 18.86 3.61 -6.03
C TRP A 394 18.32 2.33 -5.43
N LEU A 395 18.44 2.19 -4.12
CA LEU A 395 17.77 1.09 -3.41
C LEU A 395 16.26 1.34 -3.39
N ARG A 396 15.51 0.35 -3.88
CA ARG A 396 14.05 0.35 -3.92
C ARG A 396 13.49 -0.93 -3.33
N LEU A 397 12.28 -0.81 -2.79
CA LEU A 397 11.53 -1.94 -2.28
C LEU A 397 11.08 -2.83 -3.43
N ALA A 398 11.43 -4.10 -3.37
CA ALA A 398 10.88 -5.15 -4.21
C ALA A 398 9.97 -6.03 -3.36
N GLN A 399 8.77 -6.33 -3.87
CA GLN A 399 7.75 -7.12 -3.18
C GLN A 399 7.35 -8.30 -4.06
N THR A 400 7.27 -9.49 -3.48
CA THR A 400 6.83 -10.70 -4.18
C THR A 400 5.79 -11.45 -3.35
N PRO A 401 4.74 -12.04 -3.96
CA PRO A 401 3.75 -12.80 -3.22
C PRO A 401 4.40 -14.01 -2.56
N ARG A 402 4.15 -14.18 -1.26
CA ARG A 402 4.76 -15.23 -0.44
C ARG A 402 3.97 -16.53 -0.53
N GLY A 403 4.61 -17.61 -0.97
CA GLY A 403 4.05 -18.96 -0.95
C GLY A 403 2.95 -19.22 -1.97
N LEU A 404 2.67 -18.30 -2.90
CA LEU A 404 1.58 -18.42 -3.87
C LEU A 404 1.69 -19.68 -4.74
N GLU A 405 2.91 -20.15 -4.99
CA GLU A 405 3.19 -21.36 -5.77
C GLU A 405 2.53 -22.61 -5.18
N THR A 406 2.29 -22.63 -3.88
CA THR A 406 1.64 -23.77 -3.21
C THR A 406 0.15 -23.86 -3.55
N LEU A 407 -0.44 -22.77 -4.04
CA LEU A 407 -1.85 -22.71 -4.45
C LEU A 407 -2.08 -23.14 -5.90
N ARG A 408 -1.02 -23.31 -6.71
CA ARG A 408 -1.16 -23.75 -8.10
C ARG A 408 -1.84 -25.12 -8.14
N ASP A 409 -2.93 -25.19 -8.92
CA ASP A 409 -3.75 -26.40 -9.05
C ASP A 409 -3.65 -26.97 -10.46
N THR A 410 -4.22 -26.27 -11.44
CA THR A 410 -4.26 -26.71 -12.82
C THR A 410 -3.50 -25.74 -13.71
N ALA A 411 -2.53 -26.23 -14.48
CA ALA A 411 -1.89 -25.45 -15.52
C ALA A 411 -2.84 -25.32 -16.72
N ILE A 412 -3.01 -24.10 -17.21
CA ILE A 412 -3.78 -23.81 -18.42
C ILE A 412 -2.81 -23.73 -19.58
N ALA A 413 -2.96 -24.60 -20.55
CA ALA A 413 -2.08 -24.64 -21.72
C ALA A 413 -2.24 -23.38 -22.57
N PHE A 414 -1.16 -22.62 -22.73
CA PHE A 414 -1.11 -21.44 -23.59
C PHE A 414 0.26 -21.40 -24.28
N GLU A 415 0.36 -22.02 -25.44
CA GLU A 415 1.60 -22.10 -26.18
C GLU A 415 1.71 -20.93 -27.16
N VAL A 416 2.48 -19.91 -26.79
CA VAL A 416 2.81 -18.79 -27.65
C VAL A 416 4.29 -18.45 -27.48
N LYS A 417 5.05 -18.42 -28.59
CA LYS A 417 6.48 -18.08 -28.58
C LYS A 417 6.77 -16.74 -29.24
N ARG A 418 5.89 -16.32 -30.14
CA ARG A 418 6.04 -15.08 -30.86
C ARG A 418 4.68 -14.49 -31.26
N ILE A 419 4.57 -13.19 -31.13
CA ILE A 419 3.43 -12.42 -31.62
C ILE A 419 3.96 -11.41 -32.61
N ALA A 420 3.50 -11.45 -33.85
CA ALA A 420 3.88 -10.48 -34.89
C ALA A 420 3.25 -9.10 -34.58
N ALA A 421 3.85 -8.04 -35.11
CA ALA A 421 3.28 -6.71 -34.99
C ALA A 421 1.82 -6.65 -35.52
N GLY A 422 0.91 -6.10 -34.72
CA GLY A 422 -0.53 -6.04 -35.04
C GLY A 422 -1.28 -7.36 -34.90
N SER A 423 -0.68 -8.38 -34.28
CA SER A 423 -1.29 -9.69 -34.07
C SER A 423 -1.52 -9.97 -32.60
N SER A 424 -2.36 -10.97 -32.31
CA SER A 424 -2.65 -11.42 -30.95
C SER A 424 -2.72 -12.96 -30.86
N ALA A 425 -2.57 -13.45 -29.65
CA ALA A 425 -2.85 -14.84 -29.25
C ALA A 425 -3.80 -14.84 -28.06
N GLN A 426 -4.76 -15.77 -28.04
CA GLN A 426 -5.79 -15.83 -27.02
C GLN A 426 -6.00 -17.23 -26.50
N VAL A 427 -6.34 -17.35 -25.22
CA VAL A 427 -6.72 -18.61 -24.56
C VAL A 427 -7.97 -18.38 -23.71
N ALA A 428 -8.85 -19.37 -23.63
CA ALA A 428 -10.00 -19.37 -22.74
C ALA A 428 -9.55 -19.58 -21.28
N LEU A 429 -10.24 -18.91 -20.36
CA LEU A 429 -10.02 -19.03 -18.93
C LEU A 429 -11.19 -19.75 -18.25
N PRO A 430 -10.96 -20.51 -17.17
CA PRO A 430 -12.03 -21.07 -16.38
C PRO A 430 -12.77 -19.95 -15.63
N PRO A 431 -14.10 -19.75 -15.88
CA PRO A 431 -14.84 -18.64 -15.29
C PRO A 431 -14.86 -18.67 -13.76
N GLY A 432 -14.68 -17.50 -13.14
CA GLY A 432 -14.80 -17.31 -11.69
C GLY A 432 -13.73 -18.02 -10.85
N LYS A 433 -12.58 -18.34 -11.44
CA LYS A 433 -11.44 -18.90 -10.73
C LYS A 433 -10.33 -17.88 -10.56
N ALA A 434 -9.66 -17.93 -9.42
CA ALA A 434 -8.44 -17.17 -9.25
C ALA A 434 -7.32 -17.74 -10.12
N LEU A 435 -6.52 -16.85 -10.70
CA LEU A 435 -5.50 -17.19 -11.70
C LEU A 435 -4.16 -16.55 -11.35
N GLU A 436 -3.08 -17.23 -11.67
CA GLU A 436 -1.73 -16.68 -11.70
C GLU A 436 -1.18 -16.76 -13.12
N LEU A 437 -0.76 -15.62 -13.65
CA LEU A 437 -0.02 -15.51 -14.90
C LEU A 437 1.43 -15.13 -14.61
N LEU A 438 2.38 -15.87 -15.14
CA LEU A 438 3.80 -15.54 -15.20
C LEU A 438 4.18 -15.34 -16.65
N LEU A 439 4.72 -14.18 -16.97
CA LEU A 439 5.02 -13.81 -18.35
C LEU A 439 6.38 -13.12 -18.43
N PHE A 440 7.22 -13.61 -19.36
CA PHE A 440 8.52 -13.03 -19.73
C PHE A 440 8.48 -12.69 -21.21
N VAL A 441 8.68 -11.44 -21.56
CA VAL A 441 8.51 -10.93 -22.92
C VAL A 441 9.66 -10.01 -23.29
N THR A 442 10.14 -10.18 -24.54
CA THR A 442 11.01 -9.21 -25.21
C THR A 442 10.25 -8.58 -26.36
N VAL A 443 10.07 -7.26 -26.31
CA VAL A 443 9.50 -6.47 -27.39
C VAL A 443 10.59 -6.18 -28.42
N ASP A 444 10.29 -6.37 -29.72
CA ASP A 444 11.26 -6.16 -30.80
C ASP A 444 11.70 -4.68 -30.88
N GLU A 445 12.93 -4.49 -31.38
CA GLU A 445 13.37 -3.14 -31.77
C GLU A 445 12.50 -2.60 -32.90
N ARG A 446 12.10 -1.36 -32.76
CA ARG A 446 11.52 -0.61 -33.86
C ARG A 446 12.64 0.08 -34.64
N PRO A 447 12.64 0.03 -36.01
CA PRO A 447 13.55 0.84 -36.79
C PRO A 447 13.40 2.32 -36.44
N ARG A 448 14.55 3.01 -36.17
CA ARG A 448 14.58 4.43 -35.75
C ARG A 448 14.17 5.41 -36.85
N ASP A 449 14.06 4.95 -38.08
CA ASP A 449 13.83 5.73 -39.31
C ASP A 449 12.36 5.85 -39.69
N LEU A 450 11.43 5.37 -38.90
CA LEU A 450 10.00 5.54 -39.17
C LEU A 450 9.57 6.99 -38.89
N PRO A 451 8.76 7.61 -39.79
CA PRO A 451 8.32 8.98 -39.62
C PRO A 451 7.64 9.21 -38.27
N LEU A 452 7.93 10.36 -37.65
CA LEU A 452 7.32 10.82 -36.39
C LEU A 452 5.78 10.94 -36.45
N GLY A 453 5.17 10.77 -37.64
CA GLY A 453 3.71 10.80 -37.84
C GLY A 453 2.95 9.54 -37.39
N ASP A 454 3.64 8.46 -37.09
CA ASP A 454 3.03 7.21 -36.62
C ASP A 454 2.83 7.26 -35.10
N LYS A 455 1.98 8.18 -34.69
CA LYS A 455 1.71 8.51 -33.29
C LYS A 455 1.35 7.28 -32.47
N GLY A 456 2.17 6.97 -31.47
CA GLY A 456 1.87 6.00 -30.43
C GLY A 456 1.98 4.52 -30.81
N ARG A 457 2.62 4.18 -31.94
CA ARG A 457 2.85 2.79 -32.38
C ARG A 457 4.28 2.31 -32.15
N THR A 458 4.87 2.73 -31.08
CA THR A 458 6.11 2.14 -30.57
C THR A 458 5.78 0.81 -29.92
N GLY A 459 6.66 -0.16 -29.99
CA GLY A 459 6.40 -1.52 -29.53
C GLY A 459 5.68 -1.60 -28.18
N ARG A 460 4.39 -1.86 -28.22
CA ARG A 460 3.53 -2.07 -27.07
C ARG A 460 3.19 -3.53 -26.96
N PHE A 461 3.30 -4.05 -25.79
CA PHE A 461 2.79 -5.37 -25.45
C PHE A 461 1.62 -5.23 -24.49
N VAL A 462 0.51 -5.91 -24.80
CA VAL A 462 -0.74 -5.76 -24.07
C VAL A 462 -1.26 -7.13 -23.62
N ILE A 463 -1.63 -7.21 -22.36
CA ILE A 463 -2.26 -8.34 -21.69
C ILE A 463 -3.70 -7.92 -21.43
N THR A 464 -4.68 -8.61 -21.99
CA THR A 464 -6.10 -8.33 -21.79
C THR A 464 -6.79 -9.53 -21.19
N PHE A 465 -7.41 -9.35 -20.04
CA PHE A 465 -8.44 -10.24 -19.51
C PHE A 465 -9.79 -9.67 -19.91
N GLY A 466 -10.68 -10.47 -20.47
CA GLY A 466 -11.98 -9.98 -20.92
C GLY A 466 -13.06 -11.04 -20.87
N ASN A 467 -14.29 -10.66 -21.25
CA ASN A 467 -15.44 -11.53 -21.31
C ASN A 467 -16.33 -11.25 -22.55
N ASP A 468 -17.36 -12.06 -22.73
CA ASP A 468 -18.31 -11.96 -23.83
C ASP A 468 -19.25 -10.73 -23.75
N GLN A 469 -19.28 -10.04 -22.59
CA GLN A 469 -20.03 -8.78 -22.40
C GLN A 469 -19.24 -7.55 -22.90
N GLY A 470 -18.06 -7.78 -23.46
CA GLY A 470 -17.18 -6.74 -23.97
C GLY A 470 -16.46 -5.95 -22.88
N GLU A 471 -16.38 -6.49 -21.66
CA GLU A 471 -15.55 -5.92 -20.61
C GLU A 471 -14.09 -6.33 -20.79
N THR A 472 -13.17 -5.42 -20.50
CA THR A 472 -11.73 -5.69 -20.55
C THR A 472 -11.00 -5.07 -19.37
N LEU A 473 -10.04 -5.82 -18.84
CA LEU A 473 -9.04 -5.41 -17.88
C LEU A 473 -7.68 -5.53 -18.57
N THR A 474 -6.99 -4.42 -18.73
CA THR A 474 -5.81 -4.35 -19.59
C THR A 474 -4.56 -4.00 -18.79
N ILE A 475 -3.48 -4.73 -19.00
CA ILE A 475 -2.13 -4.42 -18.50
C ILE A 475 -1.23 -4.27 -19.72
N GLY A 476 -0.50 -3.18 -19.83
CA GLY A 476 0.33 -2.95 -21.01
C GLY A 476 1.72 -2.43 -20.67
N PHE A 477 2.65 -2.73 -21.54
CA PHE A 477 4.02 -2.24 -21.51
C PHE A 477 4.35 -1.54 -22.83
N ASP A 478 4.83 -0.29 -22.74
CA ASP A 478 5.34 0.48 -23.86
C ASP A 478 6.88 0.53 -23.79
N ALA A 479 7.52 -0.22 -24.67
CA ALA A 479 8.97 -0.36 -24.68
C ALA A 479 9.72 0.94 -25.08
N PHE A 480 9.04 1.91 -25.68
CA PHE A 480 9.65 3.19 -26.05
C PHE A 480 9.80 4.13 -24.83
N SER A 481 8.77 4.20 -24.01
CA SER A 481 8.75 5.04 -22.80
C SER A 481 9.17 4.27 -21.54
N GLY A 482 9.30 2.94 -21.61
CA GLY A 482 9.49 2.09 -20.44
C GLY A 482 8.29 2.12 -19.49
N GLN A 483 7.09 2.40 -20.00
CA GLN A 483 5.91 2.59 -19.18
C GLN A 483 5.09 1.30 -19.07
N LEU A 484 4.85 0.87 -17.84
CA LEU A 484 3.83 -0.12 -17.50
C LEU A 484 2.54 0.59 -17.11
N TRP A 485 1.39 0.13 -17.60
CA TRP A 485 0.08 0.66 -17.19
C TRP A 485 -0.92 -0.45 -16.89
N LEU A 486 -1.89 -0.11 -16.09
CA LEU A 486 -3.10 -0.86 -15.80
C LEU A 486 -4.30 -0.02 -16.18
N ASP A 487 -5.30 -0.63 -16.84
CA ASP A 487 -6.57 -0.01 -17.21
C ASP A 487 -7.73 -0.94 -16.87
N ARG A 488 -8.66 -0.45 -16.04
CA ARG A 488 -9.89 -1.12 -15.60
C ARG A 488 -11.18 -0.37 -15.98
N ASP A 489 -11.07 0.68 -16.80
CA ASP A 489 -12.20 1.58 -17.13
C ASP A 489 -13.34 0.87 -17.86
N GLU A 490 -13.04 -0.22 -18.59
CA GLU A 490 -14.06 -0.96 -19.34
C GLU A 490 -14.83 -1.99 -18.50
N LEU A 491 -14.55 -2.09 -17.19
CA LEU A 491 -15.31 -2.92 -16.26
C LEU A 491 -16.56 -2.17 -15.77
N LYS A 492 -17.73 -2.82 -15.82
CA LYS A 492 -19.03 -2.15 -15.70
C LYS A 492 -19.75 -2.37 -14.37
N GLY A 493 -19.20 -3.20 -13.48
CA GLY A 493 -19.84 -3.61 -12.24
C GLY A 493 -19.77 -2.59 -11.10
N PHE A 494 -18.98 -1.52 -11.27
CA PHE A 494 -18.89 -0.44 -10.29
C PHE A 494 -18.53 0.88 -10.99
N ALA A 495 -19.27 1.94 -10.66
CA ALA A 495 -19.00 3.28 -11.14
C ALA A 495 -19.09 4.28 -10.00
N GLN A 496 -18.02 5.03 -9.78
CA GLN A 496 -17.92 6.06 -8.74
C GLN A 496 -16.86 7.09 -9.21
N PRO A 497 -17.06 8.40 -9.02
CA PRO A 497 -16.20 9.44 -9.59
C PRO A 497 -14.72 9.30 -9.29
N PHE A 498 -14.36 8.73 -8.14
CA PHE A 498 -12.97 8.52 -7.73
C PHE A 498 -12.43 7.11 -8.02
N PHE A 499 -13.27 6.21 -8.54
CA PHE A 499 -12.85 4.89 -8.99
C PHE A 499 -12.17 5.00 -10.35
N THR A 500 -11.00 5.63 -10.36
CA THR A 500 -10.21 5.88 -11.57
C THR A 500 -9.74 4.58 -12.19
N GLY A 501 -9.72 4.53 -13.52
CA GLY A 501 -9.43 3.31 -14.27
C GLY A 501 -7.97 3.10 -14.61
N GLN A 502 -7.24 4.19 -14.89
CA GLN A 502 -5.89 4.09 -15.43
C GLN A 502 -4.80 4.47 -14.43
N PHE A 503 -3.78 3.61 -14.33
CA PHE A 503 -2.60 3.80 -13.49
C PHE A 503 -1.36 3.46 -14.29
N SER A 504 -0.24 4.11 -14.01
CA SER A 504 1.01 3.79 -14.69
C SER A 504 2.24 4.05 -13.82
N THR A 505 3.32 3.35 -14.17
CA THR A 505 4.65 3.54 -13.60
C THR A 505 5.70 3.41 -14.67
N VAL A 506 6.89 3.92 -14.42
CA VAL A 506 8.04 3.76 -15.31
C VAL A 506 8.86 2.56 -14.83
N LEU A 507 9.09 1.62 -15.72
CA LEU A 507 10.10 0.58 -15.57
C LEU A 507 11.46 1.11 -16.07
N ASN A 508 12.37 0.23 -16.48
CA ASN A 508 13.61 0.68 -17.12
C ASN A 508 13.33 1.12 -18.56
N PRO A 509 13.53 2.41 -18.92
CA PRO A 509 13.23 2.91 -20.28
C PRO A 509 14.18 2.36 -21.36
N ASP A 510 15.35 1.82 -20.99
CA ASP A 510 16.31 1.24 -21.92
C ASP A 510 16.13 -0.27 -22.10
N ASP A 511 15.19 -0.87 -21.36
CA ASP A 511 14.94 -2.30 -21.37
C ASP A 511 13.69 -2.62 -22.19
N ARG A 512 13.81 -3.59 -23.07
CA ARG A 512 12.71 -4.16 -23.87
C ARG A 512 12.22 -5.49 -23.31
N HIS A 513 12.92 -5.99 -22.30
CA HIS A 513 12.56 -7.16 -21.57
C HIS A 513 11.72 -6.78 -20.38
N PHE A 514 10.62 -7.45 -20.16
CA PHE A 514 9.88 -7.30 -18.93
C PHE A 514 9.38 -8.65 -18.42
N GLU A 515 9.45 -8.77 -17.12
CA GLU A 515 8.87 -9.86 -16.37
C GLU A 515 7.66 -9.33 -15.62
N ILE A 516 6.56 -10.06 -15.69
CA ILE A 516 5.35 -9.72 -14.96
C ILE A 516 4.70 -10.98 -14.38
N ARG A 517 4.32 -10.89 -13.11
CA ARG A 517 3.41 -11.83 -12.45
C ARG A 517 2.10 -11.11 -12.19
N VAL A 518 0.99 -11.71 -12.56
CA VAL A 518 -0.36 -11.19 -12.34
C VAL A 518 -1.14 -12.20 -11.53
N VAL A 519 -1.80 -11.75 -10.47
CA VAL A 519 -2.76 -12.54 -9.70
C VAL A 519 -4.13 -11.89 -9.86
N LEU A 520 -5.03 -12.62 -10.52
CA LEU A 520 -6.41 -12.21 -10.76
C LEU A 520 -7.33 -13.04 -9.89
N ASP A 521 -8.17 -12.39 -9.09
CA ASP A 521 -9.22 -13.03 -8.28
C ASP A 521 -10.58 -12.36 -8.56
N ALA A 522 -11.63 -12.77 -7.89
CA ALA A 522 -13.00 -12.36 -8.22
C ALA A 522 -13.21 -10.83 -8.26
N CYS A 523 -12.62 -10.10 -7.32
CA CYS A 523 -12.71 -8.63 -7.27
C CYS A 523 -11.36 -7.95 -7.08
N THR A 524 -10.24 -8.66 -7.23
CA THR A 524 -8.91 -8.12 -6.97
C THR A 524 -7.92 -8.47 -8.07
N LEU A 525 -6.99 -7.55 -8.30
CA LEU A 525 -5.84 -7.73 -9.18
C LEU A 525 -4.58 -7.31 -8.45
N GLU A 526 -3.57 -8.16 -8.45
CA GLU A 526 -2.22 -7.79 -8.03
C GLU A 526 -1.22 -8.03 -9.17
N ILE A 527 -0.38 -7.05 -9.43
CA ILE A 527 0.66 -7.05 -10.47
C ILE A 527 2.02 -6.92 -9.80
N PHE A 528 2.97 -7.77 -10.17
CA PHE A 528 4.36 -7.69 -9.72
C PHE A 528 5.25 -7.69 -10.96
N ALA A 529 5.87 -6.57 -11.27
CA ALA A 529 6.73 -6.42 -12.44
C ALA A 529 8.20 -6.27 -12.03
N ASN A 530 9.10 -6.74 -12.90
CA ASN A 530 10.56 -6.69 -12.72
C ASN A 530 11.03 -7.24 -11.36
N GLY A 531 10.58 -8.45 -11.05
CA GLY A 531 10.89 -9.10 -9.77
C GLY A 531 10.34 -8.34 -8.56
N GLY A 532 9.22 -7.62 -8.73
CA GLY A 532 8.51 -6.92 -7.68
C GLY A 532 9.00 -5.49 -7.39
N LEU A 533 9.89 -4.92 -8.20
CA LEU A 533 10.27 -3.50 -8.10
C LEU A 533 9.12 -2.55 -8.42
N SER A 534 8.14 -3.00 -9.20
CA SER A 534 6.90 -2.27 -9.48
C SER A 534 5.71 -3.16 -9.15
N VAL A 535 4.90 -2.71 -8.22
CA VAL A 535 3.70 -3.42 -7.77
C VAL A 535 2.48 -2.57 -8.00
N GLY A 536 1.42 -3.16 -8.54
CA GLY A 536 0.13 -2.51 -8.74
C GLY A 536 -1.00 -3.37 -8.20
N THR A 537 -1.84 -2.77 -7.37
CA THR A 537 -2.97 -3.43 -6.72
C THR A 537 -4.25 -2.70 -7.04
N ALA A 538 -5.26 -3.42 -7.51
CA ALA A 538 -6.54 -2.83 -7.91
C ALA A 538 -7.73 -3.70 -7.52
N LEU A 539 -8.78 -3.04 -7.03
CA LEU A 539 -10.12 -3.61 -7.02
C LEU A 539 -10.67 -3.63 -8.44
N ILE A 540 -11.35 -4.69 -8.79
CA ILE A 540 -11.98 -4.88 -10.11
C ILE A 540 -13.40 -5.39 -9.93
N PHE A 541 -14.33 -4.89 -10.74
CA PHE A 541 -15.73 -5.26 -10.64
C PHE A 541 -16.34 -5.49 -12.03
N PRO A 542 -16.05 -6.66 -12.66
CA PRO A 542 -16.73 -7.03 -13.89
C PRO A 542 -18.18 -7.46 -13.60
N VAL A 543 -19.10 -7.25 -14.55
CA VAL A 543 -20.50 -7.73 -14.43
C VAL A 543 -20.63 -9.22 -14.75
N SER A 544 -19.63 -9.81 -15.42
CA SER A 544 -19.53 -11.22 -15.76
C SER A 544 -18.09 -11.70 -15.55
N PRO A 545 -17.83 -12.98 -15.25
CA PRO A 545 -16.47 -13.48 -15.12
C PRO A 545 -15.63 -13.17 -16.37
N LEU A 546 -14.37 -12.75 -16.14
CA LEU A 546 -13.39 -12.63 -17.21
C LEU A 546 -13.00 -14.05 -17.66
N ASP A 547 -13.27 -14.42 -18.90
CA ASP A 547 -13.23 -15.80 -19.40
C ASP A 547 -12.23 -16.02 -20.54
N PHE A 548 -11.44 -15.00 -20.91
CA PHE A 548 -10.32 -15.14 -21.81
C PHE A 548 -9.10 -14.30 -21.40
N LEU A 549 -7.91 -14.77 -21.77
CA LEU A 549 -6.66 -14.02 -21.76
C LEU A 549 -6.21 -13.82 -23.21
N ARG A 550 -5.90 -12.59 -23.60
CA ARG A 550 -5.32 -12.23 -24.89
C ARG A 550 -4.01 -11.50 -24.69
N LEU A 551 -2.98 -11.92 -25.42
CA LEU A 551 -1.69 -11.25 -25.53
C LEU A 551 -1.59 -10.61 -26.91
N GLU A 552 -1.18 -9.37 -26.99
CA GLU A 552 -1.15 -8.57 -28.22
C GLU A 552 0.14 -7.79 -28.34
N ALA A 553 0.71 -7.71 -29.54
CA ALA A 553 1.89 -6.91 -29.85
C ALA A 553 1.55 -5.84 -30.88
N ASN A 554 1.72 -4.57 -30.52
CA ASN A 554 1.36 -3.41 -31.34
C ASN A 554 2.58 -2.55 -31.69
N GLY A 555 2.72 -2.16 -32.97
CA GLY A 555 3.81 -1.34 -33.49
C GLY A 555 5.12 -2.11 -33.73
N ALA A 556 5.48 -3.04 -32.89
CA ALA A 556 6.56 -4.00 -33.06
C ALA A 556 6.08 -5.39 -32.66
N GLY A 557 6.74 -6.45 -33.11
CA GLY A 557 6.48 -7.80 -32.62
C GLY A 557 7.05 -8.04 -31.23
N ALA A 558 6.73 -9.18 -30.65
CA ALA A 558 7.25 -9.58 -29.35
C ALA A 558 7.60 -11.07 -29.33
N THR A 559 8.69 -11.42 -28.66
CA THR A 559 9.04 -12.79 -28.32
C THR A 559 8.54 -13.07 -26.91
N VAL A 560 7.74 -14.12 -26.76
CA VAL A 560 7.29 -14.62 -25.46
C VAL A 560 8.26 -15.73 -25.05
N GLU A 561 9.16 -15.39 -24.14
CA GLU A 561 10.21 -16.31 -23.68
C GLU A 561 9.63 -17.36 -22.74
N ARG A 562 8.65 -16.94 -21.90
CA ARG A 562 7.94 -17.80 -20.97
C ARG A 562 6.52 -17.29 -20.77
N VAL A 563 5.56 -18.16 -20.82
CA VAL A 563 4.20 -17.94 -20.37
C VAL A 563 3.75 -19.16 -19.56
N GLU A 564 3.35 -18.92 -18.33
CA GLU A 564 2.77 -19.93 -17.45
C GLU A 564 1.49 -19.36 -16.87
N LEU A 565 0.42 -20.13 -16.96
CA LEU A 565 -0.90 -19.76 -16.50
C LEU A 565 -1.46 -20.87 -15.62
N PHE A 566 -1.81 -20.54 -14.39
CA PHE A 566 -2.31 -21.49 -13.41
C PHE A 566 -3.67 -21.05 -12.87
N GLN A 567 -4.57 -22.01 -12.72
CA GLN A 567 -5.68 -21.88 -11.82
C GLN A 567 -5.17 -22.06 -10.39
N LEU A 568 -5.63 -21.21 -9.46
CA LEU A 568 -5.28 -21.28 -8.04
C LEU A 568 -6.37 -21.99 -7.24
N ARG A 569 -5.94 -22.76 -6.24
CA ARG A 569 -6.86 -23.38 -5.27
C ARG A 569 -7.42 -22.31 -4.34
N LYS A 570 -8.70 -22.46 -4.02
CA LYS A 570 -9.36 -21.64 -3.01
C LYS A 570 -8.75 -21.89 -1.64
N VAL A 571 -8.41 -20.83 -0.92
CA VAL A 571 -7.78 -20.89 0.42
C VAL A 571 -8.76 -20.68 1.57
N MET A 572 -9.97 -20.21 1.28
CA MET A 572 -11.00 -19.96 2.29
C MET A 572 -12.25 -20.75 1.94
N GLU A 573 -12.54 -21.78 2.72
CA GLU A 573 -13.85 -22.44 2.71
C GLU A 573 -14.81 -21.60 3.58
N ARG A 574 -15.46 -20.62 2.96
CA ARG A 574 -16.61 -19.97 3.57
C ARG A 574 -17.84 -20.64 3.02
N GLU A 575 -18.65 -21.21 3.92
CA GLU A 575 -19.91 -21.81 3.54
C GLU A 575 -20.71 -20.80 2.71
N THR A 576 -20.95 -21.14 1.46
CA THR A 576 -22.01 -20.55 0.66
C THR A 576 -23.33 -21.02 1.29
N ALA A 577 -23.74 -20.40 2.39
CA ALA A 577 -25.09 -20.62 2.90
C ALA A 577 -26.04 -20.16 1.78
N VAL A 578 -26.72 -21.12 1.20
CA VAL A 578 -27.79 -20.98 0.21
C VAL A 578 -28.97 -20.22 0.81
#